data_bf20c332355dc57f0743dc7f4892f436
#
_entry.id   bf20c332355dc57f0743dc7f4892f436
#
_cell.length_a   1.000
_cell.length_b   1.000
_cell.length_c   1.000
_cell.angle_alpha   90.00
_cell.angle_beta   90.00
_cell.angle_gamma   90.00
#
_symmetry.space_group_name_H-M   'P 1'
#
loop_
_entity.id
_entity.type
_entity.pdbx_description
1 polymer ?
#
loop_
_entity_poly.entity_id
_entity_poly.type
_entity_poly.pdbx_seq_one_letter_code
_entity_poly.pdbx_strand_id
1 'polypeptide(L)'
;MRVARLAGCTGVNLLYSKGTLIISNALIGRRVINRLRRPGDGDILVPGGTVSLLGTTSQTVQNLDEIHPTVAEVDRLVAEGIAMVPQIAHTRFIRAFSGVRPLLMAAGADADGRKASRGFSLFDHQSEGLANFATVAGGKLTTFRLMAEKTGDLVARRLGNSEPCKSGTAPLPSGDAIRWTEPGFAARYWVARRQPGDLILCECEMVPASAIDAIVENAPGAQSQMSLNAIAVRSRVGKGTCQGAFCSLRVSSHLYDRQVYDSPLGLRNTRDFVAQRFKGVAPVAWGEHLPQLELAEALHCALLGLDQLADDGGRQPPTGGQDP
;
A
#
# COMPACT_ATOMS: atom_id res chain seq x y z
N MET A 1 11.32 8.41 -13.41
CA MET A 1 11.43 8.87 -14.82
C MET A 1 10.99 10.31 -15.05
N ARG A 2 9.84 10.77 -14.53
CA ARG A 2 9.41 12.19 -14.68
C ARG A 2 10.52 13.16 -14.24
N VAL A 3 11.13 12.96 -13.06
CA VAL A 3 12.22 13.84 -12.56
C VAL A 3 13.45 13.84 -13.48
N ALA A 4 13.90 12.66 -13.94
CA ALA A 4 15.03 12.57 -14.86
C ALA A 4 14.75 13.29 -16.19
N ARG A 5 13.53 13.18 -16.73
CA ARG A 5 13.12 13.92 -17.94
C ARG A 5 13.06 15.43 -17.71
N LEU A 6 12.57 15.90 -16.57
CA LEU A 6 12.59 17.32 -16.20
C LEU A 6 14.02 17.87 -16.11
N ALA A 7 14.98 17.01 -15.73
CA ALA A 7 16.39 17.34 -15.73
C ALA A 7 17.06 17.19 -17.12
N GLY A 8 16.32 16.83 -18.17
CA GLY A 8 16.84 16.65 -19.52
C GLY A 8 17.53 15.29 -19.78
N CYS A 9 17.46 14.35 -18.82
CA CYS A 9 18.09 13.03 -18.99
C CYS A 9 17.26 12.12 -19.89
N THR A 10 17.91 11.47 -20.85
CA THR A 10 17.25 10.56 -21.82
C THR A 10 17.65 9.10 -21.68
N GLY A 11 18.70 8.80 -20.92
CA GLY A 11 19.27 7.43 -20.79
C GLY A 11 18.46 6.45 -19.95
N VAL A 12 17.41 6.90 -19.22
CA VAL A 12 16.62 6.02 -18.33
C VAL A 12 15.34 5.55 -19.02
N ASN A 13 15.32 4.29 -19.46
CA ASN A 13 14.17 3.68 -20.12
C ASN A 13 13.49 2.66 -19.19
N LEU A 14 12.22 2.88 -18.89
CA LEU A 14 11.41 2.02 -18.03
C LEU A 14 10.18 1.48 -18.74
N LEU A 15 9.92 0.19 -18.54
CA LEU A 15 8.64 -0.45 -18.82
C LEU A 15 7.79 -0.39 -17.55
N TYR A 16 6.56 0.07 -17.68
CA TYR A 16 5.61 0.09 -16.57
C TYR A 16 4.69 -1.12 -16.64
N SER A 17 4.82 -2.02 -15.66
CA SER A 17 4.01 -3.23 -15.56
C SER A 17 3.04 -3.11 -14.39
N LYS A 18 1.75 -2.94 -14.70
CA LYS A 18 0.66 -2.98 -13.70
C LYS A 18 0.46 -4.40 -13.21
N GLY A 19 0.30 -4.56 -11.90
CA GLY A 19 -0.09 -5.81 -11.26
C GLY A 19 -1.25 -5.57 -10.32
N THR A 20 -2.29 -6.39 -10.44
CA THR A 20 -3.50 -6.36 -9.61
C THR A 20 -3.47 -7.50 -8.61
N LEU A 21 -3.90 -7.22 -7.38
CA LEU A 21 -4.13 -8.20 -6.31
C LEU A 21 -5.56 -8.08 -5.83
N ILE A 22 -6.12 -9.19 -5.33
CA ILE A 22 -7.44 -9.23 -4.71
C ILE A 22 -7.34 -9.75 -3.28
N ILE A 23 -8.21 -9.23 -2.42
CA ILE A 23 -8.26 -9.56 -0.99
C ILE A 23 -9.53 -10.36 -0.73
N SER A 24 -9.36 -11.53 -0.12
CA SER A 24 -10.48 -12.38 0.34
C SER A 24 -11.05 -11.91 1.69
N ASN A 25 -12.27 -12.30 1.98
CA ASN A 25 -12.92 -12.02 3.26
C ASN A 25 -12.46 -12.93 4.42
N ALA A 26 -11.61 -13.89 4.14
CA ALA A 26 -11.16 -14.87 5.13
C ALA A 26 -9.70 -15.29 4.90
N LEU A 27 -9.07 -15.82 5.95
CA LEU A 27 -7.76 -16.43 5.86
C LEU A 27 -7.89 -17.84 5.27
N ILE A 28 -7.53 -18.01 4.00
CA ILE A 28 -7.61 -19.30 3.29
C ILE A 28 -6.50 -20.24 3.73
N GLY A 29 -5.31 -19.70 4.02
CA GLY A 29 -4.17 -20.48 4.46
C GLY A 29 -3.19 -19.67 5.31
N ARG A 30 -2.48 -20.33 6.22
CA ARG A 30 -1.51 -19.67 7.13
C ARG A 30 -0.11 -19.57 6.56
N ARG A 31 0.11 -20.09 5.35
CA ARG A 31 1.39 -20.08 4.65
C ARG A 31 1.21 -19.51 3.26
N VAL A 32 2.30 -19.00 2.69
CA VAL A 32 2.32 -18.62 1.29
C VAL A 32 2.18 -19.88 0.44
N ILE A 33 1.22 -19.87 -0.49
CA ILE A 33 1.04 -20.90 -1.51
C ILE A 33 1.44 -20.30 -2.84
N ASN A 34 2.32 -20.99 -3.55
CA ASN A 34 2.84 -20.54 -4.84
C ASN A 34 2.81 -21.69 -5.84
N ARG A 35 2.41 -21.41 -7.07
CA ARG A 35 2.49 -22.38 -8.20
C ARG A 35 3.92 -22.41 -8.70
N LEU A 36 4.56 -23.57 -8.60
CA LEU A 36 5.93 -23.78 -9.08
C LEU A 36 5.95 -24.00 -10.61
N ARG A 37 5.59 -22.96 -11.35
CA ARG A 37 5.60 -22.92 -12.82
C ARG A 37 6.27 -21.64 -13.33
N ARG A 38 6.41 -21.48 -14.64
CA ARG A 38 6.80 -20.19 -15.22
C ARG A 38 5.83 -19.10 -14.73
N PRO A 39 6.32 -17.89 -14.37
CA PRO A 39 5.49 -16.83 -13.79
C PRO A 39 4.26 -16.52 -14.65
N GLY A 40 3.08 -16.67 -14.07
CA GLY A 40 1.78 -16.41 -14.67
C GLY A 40 0.92 -15.48 -13.81
N ASP A 41 -0.35 -15.28 -14.21
CA ASP A 41 -1.31 -14.56 -13.39
C ASP A 41 -1.81 -15.45 -12.25
N GLY A 42 -2.11 -14.86 -11.09
CA GLY A 42 -2.69 -15.56 -9.95
C GLY A 42 -1.83 -16.65 -9.31
N ASP A 43 -0.52 -16.56 -9.43
CA ASP A 43 0.41 -17.63 -9.02
C ASP A 43 0.72 -17.66 -7.52
N ILE A 44 0.27 -16.69 -6.74
CA ILE A 44 0.61 -16.60 -5.32
C ILE A 44 -0.60 -16.24 -4.47
N LEU A 45 -0.78 -16.97 -3.38
CA LEU A 45 -1.71 -16.68 -2.29
C LEU A 45 -0.92 -16.42 -1.01
N VAL A 46 -1.12 -15.25 -0.42
CA VAL A 46 -0.35 -14.77 0.74
C VAL A 46 -1.29 -14.52 1.92
N PRO A 47 -0.98 -15.02 3.13
CA PRO A 47 -1.73 -14.66 4.33
C PRO A 47 -1.52 -13.18 4.69
N GLY A 48 -2.61 -12.47 4.97
CA GLY A 48 -2.61 -11.04 5.30
C GLY A 48 -3.16 -10.70 6.69
N GLY A 49 -3.01 -11.58 7.67
CA GLY A 49 -3.64 -11.47 8.97
C GLY A 49 -4.94 -12.26 9.00
N THR A 50 -6.08 -11.60 9.03
CA THR A 50 -7.42 -12.25 9.00
C THR A 50 -7.94 -12.47 7.58
N VAL A 51 -7.23 -12.02 6.57
CA VAL A 51 -7.54 -12.12 5.13
C VAL A 51 -6.45 -12.86 4.38
N SER A 52 -6.69 -13.21 3.11
CA SER A 52 -5.65 -13.66 2.18
C SER A 52 -5.61 -12.74 0.95
N LEU A 53 -4.42 -12.62 0.35
CA LEU A 53 -4.18 -11.85 -0.86
C LEU A 53 -3.83 -12.80 -2.00
N LEU A 54 -4.57 -12.74 -3.10
CA LEU A 54 -4.31 -13.51 -4.31
C LEU A 54 -3.80 -12.57 -5.42
N GLY A 55 -2.75 -12.95 -6.09
CA GLY A 55 -2.20 -12.16 -7.21
C GLY A 55 -1.00 -12.82 -7.87
N THR A 56 -0.37 -12.15 -8.79
CA THR A 56 -0.70 -10.85 -9.36
C THR A 56 -0.90 -10.97 -10.85
N THR A 57 -1.58 -10.00 -11.47
CA THR A 57 -1.54 -9.83 -12.94
C THR A 57 -0.23 -9.15 -13.37
N SER A 58 0.02 -9.10 -14.68
CA SER A 58 1.10 -8.32 -15.27
C SER A 58 0.65 -7.77 -16.62
N GLN A 59 0.38 -6.46 -16.67
CA GLN A 59 -0.05 -5.75 -17.87
C GLN A 59 0.83 -4.53 -18.09
N THR A 60 1.36 -4.36 -19.31
CA THR A 60 2.08 -3.14 -19.69
C THR A 60 1.10 -1.98 -19.75
N VAL A 61 1.45 -0.84 -19.12
CA VAL A 61 0.67 0.38 -19.12
C VAL A 61 1.53 1.56 -19.55
N GLN A 62 0.93 2.53 -20.21
CA GLN A 62 1.59 3.77 -20.62
C GLN A 62 1.13 4.96 -19.78
N ASN A 63 -0.18 5.03 -19.48
CA ASN A 63 -0.74 6.04 -18.58
C ASN A 63 -0.60 5.60 -17.13
N LEU A 64 0.09 6.40 -16.32
CA LEU A 64 0.31 6.15 -14.89
C LEU A 64 -0.74 6.85 -14.00
N ASP A 65 -1.56 7.71 -14.56
CA ASP A 65 -2.55 8.47 -13.81
C ASP A 65 -3.89 7.68 -13.69
N GLU A 66 -4.07 6.62 -14.52
CA GLU A 66 -5.25 5.76 -14.53
C GLU A 66 -4.92 4.32 -14.12
N ILE A 67 -4.31 4.17 -12.95
CA ILE A 67 -3.94 2.85 -12.44
C ILE A 67 -4.99 2.36 -11.44
N HIS A 68 -5.92 1.53 -11.94
CA HIS A 68 -6.94 0.89 -11.13
C HIS A 68 -7.13 -0.58 -11.54
N PRO A 69 -7.62 -1.46 -10.65
CA PRO A 69 -7.96 -2.82 -10.98
C PRO A 69 -9.21 -2.87 -11.89
N THR A 70 -9.25 -3.84 -12.79
CA THR A 70 -10.40 -4.07 -13.68
C THR A 70 -11.10 -5.37 -13.34
N VAL A 71 -12.39 -5.48 -13.72
CA VAL A 71 -13.17 -6.73 -13.56
C VAL A 71 -12.48 -7.89 -14.25
N ALA A 72 -12.01 -7.69 -15.49
CA ALA A 72 -11.32 -8.72 -16.26
C ALA A 72 -10.03 -9.24 -15.58
N GLU A 73 -9.31 -8.39 -14.87
CA GLU A 73 -8.15 -8.82 -14.06
C GLU A 73 -8.59 -9.63 -12.85
N VAL A 74 -9.67 -9.23 -12.19
CA VAL A 74 -10.23 -9.96 -11.05
C VAL A 74 -10.70 -11.33 -11.47
N ASP A 75 -11.49 -11.44 -12.55
CA ASP A 75 -11.98 -12.72 -13.08
C ASP A 75 -10.83 -13.67 -13.41
N ARG A 76 -9.78 -13.14 -14.05
CA ARG A 76 -8.58 -13.94 -14.35
C ARG A 76 -7.87 -14.42 -13.08
N LEU A 77 -7.72 -13.56 -12.08
CA LEU A 77 -7.10 -13.95 -10.81
C LEU A 77 -7.92 -14.99 -10.08
N VAL A 78 -9.26 -14.88 -10.09
CA VAL A 78 -10.15 -15.87 -9.48
C VAL A 78 -10.02 -17.22 -10.19
N ALA A 79 -10.08 -17.24 -11.54
CA ALA A 79 -9.93 -18.46 -12.32
C ALA A 79 -8.61 -19.18 -12.09
N GLU A 80 -7.48 -18.43 -12.09
CA GLU A 80 -6.16 -18.98 -11.81
C GLU A 80 -6.02 -19.42 -10.34
N GLY A 81 -6.65 -18.68 -9.44
CA GLY A 81 -6.67 -19.00 -8.01
C GLY A 81 -7.41 -20.29 -7.71
N ILE A 82 -8.56 -20.53 -8.35
CA ILE A 82 -9.35 -21.79 -8.24
C ILE A 82 -8.51 -22.99 -8.68
N ALA A 83 -7.75 -22.85 -9.75
CA ALA A 83 -6.86 -23.91 -10.22
C ALA A 83 -5.71 -24.22 -9.25
N MET A 84 -5.34 -23.28 -8.38
CA MET A 84 -4.33 -23.46 -7.33
C MET A 84 -4.92 -23.94 -6.01
N VAL A 85 -6.04 -23.35 -5.59
CA VAL A 85 -6.74 -23.62 -4.32
C VAL A 85 -8.24 -23.63 -4.60
N PRO A 86 -8.87 -24.80 -4.75
CA PRO A 86 -10.29 -24.92 -5.16
C PRO A 86 -11.29 -24.15 -4.26
N GLN A 87 -11.00 -23.98 -2.98
CA GLN A 87 -11.85 -23.21 -2.06
C GLN A 87 -12.06 -21.75 -2.49
N ILE A 88 -11.20 -21.21 -3.35
CA ILE A 88 -11.33 -19.86 -3.89
C ILE A 88 -12.64 -19.69 -4.67
N ALA A 89 -13.20 -20.77 -5.25
CA ALA A 89 -14.50 -20.74 -5.93
C ALA A 89 -15.66 -20.28 -5.03
N HIS A 90 -15.53 -20.49 -3.71
CA HIS A 90 -16.55 -20.16 -2.71
C HIS A 90 -16.10 -19.00 -1.80
N THR A 91 -15.07 -18.29 -2.21
CA THR A 91 -14.50 -17.18 -1.42
C THR A 91 -15.05 -15.85 -1.90
N ARG A 92 -15.53 -15.04 -0.98
CA ARG A 92 -15.91 -13.65 -1.27
C ARG A 92 -14.66 -12.79 -1.29
N PHE A 93 -14.50 -11.99 -2.34
CA PHE A 93 -13.47 -10.97 -2.42
C PHE A 93 -14.05 -9.62 -2.00
N ILE A 94 -13.30 -8.86 -1.22
CA ILE A 94 -13.75 -7.64 -0.57
C ILE A 94 -13.08 -6.40 -1.08
N ARG A 95 -11.95 -6.55 -1.77
CA ARG A 95 -11.21 -5.44 -2.37
C ARG A 95 -10.22 -5.93 -3.41
N ALA A 96 -9.99 -5.11 -4.44
CA ALA A 96 -8.86 -5.23 -5.34
C ALA A 96 -7.95 -4.00 -5.23
N PHE A 97 -6.69 -4.12 -5.58
CA PHE A 97 -5.78 -2.99 -5.72
C PHE A 97 -4.71 -3.26 -6.75
N SER A 98 -4.24 -2.21 -7.40
CA SER A 98 -3.21 -2.28 -8.42
C SER A 98 -2.01 -1.42 -8.07
N GLY A 99 -0.84 -1.84 -8.52
CA GLY A 99 0.39 -1.07 -8.45
C GLY A 99 1.21 -1.25 -9.73
N VAL A 100 2.13 -0.33 -9.97
CA VAL A 100 2.99 -0.37 -11.15
C VAL A 100 4.42 -0.69 -10.77
N ARG A 101 5.01 -1.66 -11.46
CA ARG A 101 6.42 -2.01 -11.36
C ARG A 101 7.19 -1.22 -12.42
N PRO A 102 8.11 -0.33 -12.04
CA PRO A 102 9.03 0.31 -12.98
C PRO A 102 10.18 -0.65 -13.29
N LEU A 103 10.11 -1.33 -14.42
CA LEU A 103 11.09 -2.32 -14.85
C LEU A 103 12.09 -1.69 -15.81
N LEU A 104 13.38 -2.00 -15.62
CA LEU A 104 14.42 -1.55 -16.55
C LEU A 104 14.30 -2.30 -17.87
N MET A 105 14.29 -1.56 -18.97
CA MET A 105 14.39 -2.10 -20.32
C MET A 105 15.86 -2.28 -20.69
N ALA A 106 16.27 -3.50 -21.00
CA ALA A 106 17.52 -3.71 -21.73
C ALA A 106 17.33 -3.30 -23.19
N ALA A 107 18.38 -2.80 -23.82
CA ALA A 107 18.36 -2.48 -25.25
C ALA A 107 17.94 -3.74 -26.06
N GLY A 108 16.86 -3.64 -26.84
CA GLY A 108 16.35 -4.75 -27.65
C GLY A 108 15.49 -5.78 -26.89
N ALA A 109 15.12 -5.55 -25.65
CA ALA A 109 14.29 -6.46 -24.88
C ALA A 109 12.80 -6.37 -25.30
N ASP A 110 12.14 -7.53 -25.32
CA ASP A 110 10.68 -7.64 -25.47
C ASP A 110 9.94 -6.80 -24.44
N ALA A 111 8.83 -6.21 -24.82
CA ALA A 111 7.94 -5.40 -23.97
C ALA A 111 7.15 -6.25 -22.94
N ASP A 112 7.53 -7.52 -22.72
CA ASP A 112 6.92 -8.39 -21.72
C ASP A 112 7.51 -8.09 -20.31
N GLY A 113 6.74 -7.44 -19.48
CA GLY A 113 7.12 -7.11 -18.10
C GLY A 113 7.45 -8.32 -17.21
N ARG A 114 7.08 -9.55 -17.61
CA ARG A 114 7.44 -10.79 -16.89
C ARG A 114 8.87 -11.24 -17.18
N LYS A 115 9.36 -10.97 -18.39
CA LYS A 115 10.73 -11.29 -18.82
C LYS A 115 11.73 -10.19 -18.48
N ALA A 116 11.26 -8.99 -18.12
CA ALA A 116 12.12 -7.86 -17.79
C ALA A 116 13.01 -8.17 -16.57
N SER A 117 14.22 -7.64 -16.59
CA SER A 117 15.18 -7.80 -15.51
C SER A 117 14.62 -7.27 -14.18
N ARG A 118 14.83 -8.00 -13.11
CA ARG A 118 14.55 -7.58 -11.72
C ARG A 118 15.78 -6.99 -11.03
N GLY A 119 16.86 -6.76 -11.76
CA GLY A 119 18.01 -6.01 -11.32
C GLY A 119 17.73 -4.52 -11.21
N PHE A 120 18.67 -3.78 -10.65
CA PHE A 120 18.63 -2.31 -10.66
C PHE A 120 19.84 -1.77 -11.41
N SER A 121 19.73 -0.53 -11.87
CA SER A 121 20.85 0.22 -12.44
C SER A 121 20.95 1.59 -11.77
N LEU A 122 22.18 2.03 -11.60
CA LEU A 122 22.52 3.35 -11.12
C LEU A 122 23.05 4.14 -12.32
N PHE A 123 22.36 5.20 -12.67
CA PHE A 123 22.69 6.10 -13.76
C PHE A 123 23.38 7.34 -13.20
N ASP A 124 24.61 7.55 -13.57
CA ASP A 124 25.35 8.77 -13.30
C ASP A 124 25.20 9.70 -14.51
N HIS A 125 24.51 10.82 -14.33
CA HIS A 125 24.21 11.75 -15.42
C HIS A 125 25.34 12.77 -15.69
N GLN A 126 26.54 12.55 -15.15
CA GLN A 126 27.70 13.43 -15.44
C GLN A 126 28.02 13.49 -16.93
N SER A 127 27.92 12.38 -17.65
CA SER A 127 28.10 12.32 -19.08
C SER A 127 27.03 13.08 -19.89
N GLU A 128 25.88 13.35 -19.26
CA GLU A 128 24.78 14.14 -19.82
C GLU A 128 24.87 15.62 -19.38
N GLY A 129 25.99 16.04 -18.78
CA GLY A 129 26.21 17.42 -18.32
C GLY A 129 25.68 17.73 -16.91
N LEU A 130 25.16 16.75 -16.19
CA LEU A 130 24.55 16.92 -14.85
C LEU A 130 25.41 16.24 -13.78
N ALA A 131 26.50 16.89 -13.39
CA ALA A 131 27.46 16.34 -12.42
C ALA A 131 26.91 16.11 -11.00
N ASN A 132 25.81 16.76 -10.63
CA ASN A 132 25.16 16.67 -9.32
C ASN A 132 23.87 15.84 -9.35
N PHE A 133 23.64 15.05 -10.39
CA PHE A 133 22.42 14.28 -10.53
C PHE A 133 22.70 12.81 -10.82
N ALA A 134 22.01 11.92 -10.11
CA ALA A 134 22.06 10.48 -10.34
C ALA A 134 20.65 9.90 -10.22
N THR A 135 20.39 8.82 -10.97
CA THR A 135 19.11 8.09 -10.93
C THR A 135 19.38 6.62 -10.61
N VAL A 136 18.70 6.08 -9.59
CA VAL A 136 18.63 4.64 -9.37
C VAL A 136 17.25 4.13 -9.76
N ALA A 137 17.19 3.07 -10.58
CA ALA A 137 15.93 2.54 -11.08
C ALA A 137 15.93 1.00 -11.17
N GLY A 138 14.73 0.40 -11.18
CA GLY A 138 14.55 -1.05 -11.13
C GLY A 138 14.66 -1.61 -9.72
N GLY A 139 15.16 -2.85 -9.60
CA GLY A 139 15.34 -3.53 -8.32
C GLY A 139 14.08 -4.14 -7.73
N LYS A 140 14.17 -4.50 -6.46
CA LYS A 140 13.10 -5.10 -5.65
C LYS A 140 13.07 -4.42 -4.29
N LEU A 141 11.95 -4.55 -3.58
CA LEU A 141 11.86 -4.07 -2.19
C LEU A 141 12.99 -4.68 -1.31
N THR A 142 13.33 -5.94 -1.53
CA THR A 142 14.39 -6.62 -0.78
C THR A 142 15.81 -6.15 -1.11
N THR A 143 16.01 -5.39 -2.18
CA THR A 143 17.33 -4.87 -2.59
C THR A 143 17.52 -3.38 -2.26
N PHE A 144 16.57 -2.75 -1.56
CA PHE A 144 16.59 -1.30 -1.31
C PHE A 144 17.85 -0.82 -0.58
N ARG A 145 18.36 -1.60 0.38
CA ARG A 145 19.60 -1.25 1.11
C ARG A 145 20.82 -1.27 0.20
N LEU A 146 20.94 -2.30 -0.66
CA LEU A 146 22.02 -2.37 -1.63
C LEU A 146 21.94 -1.24 -2.65
N MET A 147 20.73 -0.87 -3.10
CA MET A 147 20.51 0.26 -3.99
C MET A 147 20.96 1.56 -3.32
N ALA A 148 20.58 1.77 -2.06
CA ALA A 148 20.97 2.93 -1.27
C ALA A 148 22.49 2.96 -1.05
N GLU A 149 23.13 1.84 -0.72
CA GLU A 149 24.58 1.70 -0.57
C GLU A 149 25.32 2.15 -1.83
N LYS A 150 24.97 1.58 -2.99
CA LYS A 150 25.63 1.91 -4.26
C LYS A 150 25.43 3.37 -4.67
N THR A 151 24.25 3.92 -4.40
CA THR A 151 23.98 5.35 -4.65
C THR A 151 24.76 6.24 -3.69
N GLY A 152 24.79 5.88 -2.42
CA GLY A 152 25.56 6.58 -1.38
C GLY A 152 27.05 6.57 -1.69
N ASP A 153 27.62 5.44 -2.08
CA ASP A 153 29.03 5.33 -2.48
C ASP A 153 29.37 6.24 -3.69
N LEU A 154 28.46 6.35 -4.65
CA LEU A 154 28.66 7.27 -5.79
C LEU A 154 28.70 8.72 -5.32
N VAL A 155 27.72 9.13 -4.51
CA VAL A 155 27.61 10.51 -4.01
C VAL A 155 28.80 10.83 -3.08
N ALA A 156 29.15 9.94 -2.16
CA ALA A 156 30.26 10.12 -1.23
C ALA A 156 31.59 10.34 -1.96
N ARG A 157 31.91 9.52 -2.97
CA ARG A 157 33.12 9.69 -3.80
C ARG A 157 33.15 11.04 -4.50
N ARG A 158 32.03 11.55 -4.98
CA ARG A 158 31.93 12.88 -5.61
C ARG A 158 32.16 14.02 -4.62
N LEU A 159 31.82 13.80 -3.36
CA LEU A 159 32.05 14.75 -2.28
C LEU A 159 33.44 14.57 -1.64
N GLY A 160 34.33 13.75 -2.22
CA GLY A 160 35.69 13.53 -1.73
C GLY A 160 35.77 12.56 -0.54
N ASN A 161 34.68 11.85 -0.21
CA ASN A 161 34.68 10.83 0.83
C ASN A 161 34.84 9.43 0.19
N SER A 162 35.91 8.72 0.53
CA SER A 162 36.21 7.37 0.04
C SER A 162 35.91 6.27 1.06
N GLU A 163 35.35 6.60 2.24
CA GLU A 163 35.00 5.58 3.23
C GLU A 163 33.88 4.67 2.68
N PRO A 164 34.01 3.34 2.86
CA PRO A 164 33.00 2.40 2.42
C PRO A 164 31.71 2.55 3.25
N CYS A 165 30.58 2.39 2.59
CA CYS A 165 29.29 2.38 3.26
C CYS A 165 29.17 1.21 4.25
N LYS A 166 28.69 1.47 5.46
CA LYS A 166 28.49 0.47 6.53
C LYS A 166 27.06 -0.04 6.62
N SER A 167 26.14 0.42 5.73
CA SER A 167 24.70 0.07 5.80
C SER A 167 24.42 -1.42 5.63
N GLY A 168 25.29 -2.17 4.95
CA GLY A 168 25.16 -3.63 4.79
C GLY A 168 25.28 -4.40 6.11
N THR A 169 26.07 -3.91 7.04
CA THR A 169 26.37 -4.58 8.33
C THR A 169 25.77 -3.86 9.54
N ALA A 170 25.50 -2.56 9.41
CA ALA A 170 24.89 -1.79 10.51
C ALA A 170 23.46 -2.28 10.77
N PRO A 171 23.09 -2.58 12.03
CA PRO A 171 21.72 -2.92 12.37
C PRO A 171 20.81 -1.73 12.11
N LEU A 172 19.58 -2.01 11.66
CA LEU A 172 18.55 -0.98 11.63
C LEU A 172 18.17 -0.61 13.08
N PRO A 173 17.76 0.64 13.33
CA PRO A 173 17.20 1.00 14.63
C PRO A 173 16.11 0.00 15.03
N SER A 174 16.02 -0.34 16.31
CA SER A 174 15.01 -1.29 16.79
C SER A 174 13.61 -0.83 16.40
N GLY A 175 12.88 -1.71 15.72
CA GLY A 175 11.53 -1.43 15.24
C GLY A 175 10.45 -1.68 16.28
N ASP A 176 10.74 -1.64 17.58
CA ASP A 176 9.80 -2.00 18.65
C ASP A 176 8.54 -1.11 18.62
N ALA A 177 8.67 0.14 18.22
CA ALA A 177 7.53 1.04 18.00
C ALA A 177 6.66 0.67 16.77
N ILE A 178 7.11 -0.24 15.91
CA ILE A 178 6.46 -0.55 14.61
C ILE A 178 5.74 -1.90 14.63
N ARG A 179 5.77 -2.64 15.74
CA ARG A 179 5.18 -3.99 15.85
C ARG A 179 3.66 -4.02 15.66
N TRP A 180 2.97 -2.91 15.78
CA TRP A 180 1.53 -2.81 15.52
C TRP A 180 1.12 -3.15 14.09
N THR A 181 2.06 -3.17 13.14
CA THR A 181 1.83 -3.63 11.77
C THR A 181 1.95 -5.16 11.60
N GLU A 182 2.52 -5.86 12.59
CA GLU A 182 2.70 -7.31 12.56
C GLU A 182 1.34 -8.02 12.74
N PRO A 183 0.96 -8.95 11.85
CA PRO A 183 -0.27 -9.72 12.00
C PRO A 183 -0.34 -10.45 13.35
N GLY A 184 -1.45 -10.25 14.06
CA GLY A 184 -1.71 -10.87 15.36
C GLY A 184 -0.92 -10.31 16.53
N PHE A 185 -0.01 -9.36 16.35
CA PHE A 185 0.71 -8.74 17.47
C PHE A 185 -0.24 -8.00 18.40
N ALA A 186 -1.11 -7.15 17.88
CA ALA A 186 -2.06 -6.38 18.68
C ALA A 186 -2.98 -7.30 19.52
N ALA A 187 -3.46 -8.39 18.92
CA ALA A 187 -4.27 -9.38 19.62
C ALA A 187 -3.52 -10.04 20.78
N ARG A 188 -2.30 -10.52 20.55
CA ARG A 188 -1.46 -11.12 21.59
C ARG A 188 -1.14 -10.12 22.71
N TYR A 189 -0.82 -8.91 22.34
CA TYR A 189 -0.53 -7.82 23.27
C TYR A 189 -1.72 -7.53 24.18
N TRP A 190 -2.92 -7.37 23.61
CA TRP A 190 -4.14 -7.09 24.36
C TRP A 190 -4.50 -8.23 25.33
N VAL A 191 -4.48 -9.47 24.85
CA VAL A 191 -4.78 -10.66 25.67
C VAL A 191 -3.77 -10.80 26.83
N ALA A 192 -2.48 -10.55 26.57
CA ALA A 192 -1.43 -10.69 27.59
C ALA A 192 -1.55 -9.65 28.71
N ARG A 193 -2.01 -8.44 28.40
CA ARG A 193 -2.13 -7.35 29.38
C ARG A 193 -3.32 -7.49 30.33
N ARG A 194 -4.37 -8.20 29.93
CA ARG A 194 -5.58 -8.41 30.75
C ARG A 194 -6.17 -7.11 31.32
N GLN A 195 -6.23 -6.06 30.51
CA GLN A 195 -6.76 -4.75 30.87
C GLN A 195 -8.14 -4.57 30.23
N PRO A 196 -9.26 -4.86 30.91
CA PRO A 196 -10.62 -4.79 30.31
C PRO A 196 -11.01 -3.39 29.84
N GLY A 197 -10.43 -2.35 30.43
CA GLY A 197 -10.67 -0.96 30.03
C GLY A 197 -9.95 -0.52 28.75
N ASP A 198 -9.03 -1.35 28.21
CA ASP A 198 -8.36 -1.07 26.94
C ASP A 198 -9.26 -1.54 25.78
N LEU A 199 -10.09 -0.63 25.29
CA LEU A 199 -11.13 -0.92 24.30
C LEU A 199 -10.54 -1.37 22.97
N ILE A 200 -11.12 -2.39 22.35
CA ILE A 200 -10.77 -2.81 21.00
C ILE A 200 -11.47 -1.89 19.99
N LEU A 201 -10.67 -1.08 19.25
CA LEU A 201 -11.16 -0.15 18.25
C LEU A 201 -11.28 -0.79 16.85
N CYS A 202 -10.41 -1.76 16.53
CA CYS A 202 -10.48 -2.54 15.29
C CYS A 202 -10.68 -4.02 15.64
N GLU A 203 -11.91 -4.53 15.53
CA GLU A 203 -12.24 -5.91 15.92
C GLU A 203 -11.61 -6.97 15.02
N CYS A 204 -11.59 -6.74 13.69
CA CYS A 204 -11.03 -7.71 12.72
C CYS A 204 -9.56 -8.05 13.01
N GLU A 205 -8.78 -7.10 13.49
CA GLU A 205 -7.35 -7.24 13.76
C GLU A 205 -7.02 -7.07 15.25
N MET A 206 -8.06 -6.93 16.09
CA MET A 206 -7.97 -6.73 17.55
C MET A 206 -6.99 -5.61 17.95
N VAL A 207 -7.08 -4.46 17.30
CA VAL A 207 -6.23 -3.30 17.62
C VAL A 207 -6.87 -2.51 18.75
N PRO A 208 -6.23 -2.43 19.93
CA PRO A 208 -6.77 -1.72 21.08
C PRO A 208 -6.51 -0.20 21.02
N ALA A 209 -7.21 0.54 21.86
CA ALA A 209 -7.04 1.98 22.02
C ALA A 209 -5.61 2.35 22.39
N SER A 210 -4.98 1.60 23.32
CA SER A 210 -3.59 1.80 23.71
C SER A 210 -2.58 1.73 22.55
N ALA A 211 -2.88 0.92 21.52
CA ALA A 211 -2.05 0.86 20.31
C ALA A 211 -2.16 2.16 19.49
N ILE A 212 -3.36 2.73 19.41
CA ILE A 212 -3.59 4.01 18.72
C ILE A 212 -2.90 5.14 19.47
N ASP A 213 -3.05 5.19 20.80
CA ASP A 213 -2.38 6.17 21.65
C ASP A 213 -0.85 6.12 21.47
N ALA A 214 -0.26 4.92 21.53
CA ALA A 214 1.18 4.74 21.34
C ALA A 214 1.65 5.20 19.94
N ILE A 215 0.84 5.01 18.89
CA ILE A 215 1.16 5.48 17.55
C ILE A 215 1.13 7.01 17.48
N VAL A 216 0.12 7.63 18.07
CA VAL A 216 -0.01 9.10 18.11
C VAL A 216 1.11 9.75 18.93
N GLU A 217 1.41 9.23 20.11
CA GLU A 217 2.44 9.74 21.02
C GLU A 217 3.85 9.67 20.43
N ASN A 218 4.15 8.60 19.67
CA ASN A 218 5.46 8.40 19.03
C ASN A 218 5.55 8.98 17.61
N ALA A 219 4.56 9.75 17.16
CA ALA A 219 4.62 10.35 15.83
C ALA A 219 5.59 11.52 15.79
N PRO A 220 6.50 11.58 14.82
CA PRO A 220 7.30 12.77 14.60
C PRO A 220 6.41 13.92 14.08
N GLY A 221 6.43 15.06 14.75
CA GLY A 221 5.68 16.26 14.38
C GLY A 221 4.41 16.49 15.20
N ALA A 222 3.53 17.36 14.72
CA ALA A 222 2.32 17.74 15.45
C ALA A 222 1.33 16.56 15.55
N GLN A 223 1.15 16.06 16.77
CA GLN A 223 0.21 14.97 17.10
C GLN A 223 -1.22 15.29 16.65
N SER A 224 -1.60 16.57 16.69
CA SER A 224 -2.93 17.08 16.30
C SER A 224 -3.26 17.00 14.81
N GLN A 225 -2.34 16.52 13.97
CA GLN A 225 -2.57 16.42 12.51
C GLN A 225 -2.38 14.99 11.96
N MET A 226 -2.32 13.98 12.81
CA MET A 226 -2.14 12.61 12.35
C MET A 226 -3.42 12.11 11.66
N SER A 227 -3.33 11.85 10.35
CA SER A 227 -4.46 11.32 9.60
C SER A 227 -4.76 9.87 9.97
N LEU A 228 -6.02 9.46 9.82
CA LEU A 228 -6.46 8.07 10.01
C LEU A 228 -5.72 7.12 9.04
N ASN A 229 -5.37 7.58 7.84
CA ASN A 229 -4.52 6.85 6.90
C ASN A 229 -3.10 6.63 7.46
N ALA A 230 -2.52 7.60 8.13
CA ALA A 230 -1.20 7.47 8.77
C ALA A 230 -1.23 6.45 9.93
N ILE A 231 -2.31 6.42 10.71
CA ILE A 231 -2.54 5.38 11.74
C ILE A 231 -2.69 4.01 11.10
N ALA A 232 -3.46 3.88 10.02
CA ALA A 232 -3.64 2.61 9.31
C ALA A 232 -2.35 2.06 8.71
N VAL A 233 -1.43 2.93 8.26
CA VAL A 233 -0.11 2.49 7.78
C VAL A 233 0.76 1.96 8.92
N ARG A 234 0.65 2.53 10.12
CA ARG A 234 1.43 2.17 11.31
C ARG A 234 0.79 1.06 12.17
N SER A 235 -0.38 0.58 11.78
CA SER A 235 -1.14 -0.45 12.49
C SER A 235 -1.78 -1.45 11.53
N ARG A 236 -2.67 -2.29 12.09
CA ARG A 236 -3.53 -3.19 11.31
C ARG A 236 -4.94 -2.63 11.11
N VAL A 237 -5.21 -1.38 11.53
CA VAL A 237 -6.51 -0.72 11.34
C VAL A 237 -6.92 -0.72 9.85
N GLY A 238 -8.13 -1.18 9.57
CA GLY A 238 -8.70 -1.24 8.22
C GLY A 238 -8.08 -2.28 7.29
N LYS A 239 -7.26 -3.23 7.78
CA LYS A 239 -6.62 -4.27 6.96
C LYS A 239 -7.33 -5.63 7.04
N GLY A 240 -8.26 -5.80 7.96
CA GLY A 240 -9.03 -7.02 8.12
C GLY A 240 -10.28 -7.07 7.24
N THR A 241 -11.16 -8.02 7.53
CA THR A 241 -12.34 -8.39 6.72
C THR A 241 -13.30 -7.24 6.42
N CYS A 242 -13.49 -6.29 7.36
CA CYS A 242 -14.42 -5.16 7.15
C CYS A 242 -13.80 -4.00 6.35
N GLN A 243 -12.50 -4.06 6.03
CA GLN A 243 -11.77 -3.03 5.28
C GLN A 243 -11.97 -1.59 5.78
N GLY A 244 -12.18 -1.43 7.09
CA GLY A 244 -12.31 -0.13 7.71
C GLY A 244 -13.74 0.36 7.94
N ALA A 245 -14.77 -0.37 7.51
CA ALA A 245 -16.16 0.06 7.63
C ALA A 245 -16.58 0.46 9.06
N PHE A 246 -16.12 -0.28 10.06
CA PHE A 246 -16.47 0.01 11.46
C PHE A 246 -15.34 0.70 12.22
N CYS A 247 -14.10 0.26 12.04
CA CYS A 247 -13.00 0.81 12.82
C CYS A 247 -12.65 2.25 12.44
N SER A 248 -13.01 2.72 11.24
CA SER A 248 -12.86 4.14 10.87
C SER A 248 -13.58 5.05 11.87
N LEU A 249 -14.81 4.71 12.23
CA LEU A 249 -15.65 5.49 13.15
C LEU A 249 -15.13 5.42 14.58
N ARG A 250 -14.81 4.20 15.07
CA ARG A 250 -14.34 4.00 16.44
C ARG A 250 -12.98 4.67 16.70
N VAL A 251 -12.07 4.55 15.75
CA VAL A 251 -10.76 5.20 15.88
C VAL A 251 -10.92 6.72 15.81
N SER A 252 -11.77 7.24 14.91
CA SER A 252 -12.03 8.67 14.84
C SER A 252 -12.67 9.19 16.13
N SER A 253 -13.68 8.48 16.69
CA SER A 253 -14.29 8.84 17.97
C SER A 253 -13.26 8.89 19.09
N HIS A 254 -12.41 7.86 19.21
CA HIS A 254 -11.33 7.82 20.19
C HIS A 254 -10.36 9.02 20.04
N LEU A 255 -10.03 9.40 18.81
CA LEU A 255 -9.16 10.56 18.55
C LEU A 255 -9.82 11.91 18.90
N TYR A 256 -11.15 12.01 18.80
CA TYR A 256 -11.89 13.15 19.32
C TYR A 256 -11.87 13.20 20.84
N ASP A 257 -12.11 12.07 21.51
CA ASP A 257 -12.06 11.97 22.97
C ASP A 257 -10.67 12.31 23.51
N ARG A 258 -9.62 11.97 22.76
CA ARG A 258 -8.22 12.31 23.06
C ARG A 258 -7.82 13.72 22.63
N GLN A 259 -8.74 14.51 22.08
CA GLN A 259 -8.48 15.86 21.57
C GLN A 259 -7.36 15.94 20.49
N VAL A 260 -7.11 14.83 19.79
CA VAL A 260 -6.22 14.77 18.62
C VAL A 260 -6.95 15.36 17.40
N TYR A 261 -8.27 15.17 17.32
CA TYR A 261 -9.11 15.75 16.30
C TYR A 261 -10.00 16.86 16.84
N ASP A 262 -10.16 17.92 16.08
CA ASP A 262 -11.29 18.85 16.15
C ASP A 262 -12.41 18.43 15.18
N SER A 263 -13.60 19.06 15.29
CA SER A 263 -14.77 18.62 14.55
C SER A 263 -14.59 18.57 13.03
N PRO A 264 -14.10 19.59 12.32
CA PRO A 264 -13.95 19.51 10.87
C PRO A 264 -12.86 18.53 10.43
N LEU A 265 -11.73 18.48 11.14
CA LEU A 265 -10.57 17.69 10.78
C LEU A 265 -10.85 16.19 10.85
N GLY A 266 -11.48 15.74 11.93
CA GLY A 266 -11.73 14.32 12.14
C GLY A 266 -12.70 13.74 11.11
N LEU A 267 -13.78 14.45 10.79
CA LEU A 267 -14.74 14.02 9.76
C LEU A 267 -14.07 13.95 8.38
N ARG A 268 -13.26 14.94 8.01
CA ARG A 268 -12.48 14.91 6.75
C ARG A 268 -11.51 13.74 6.71
N ASN A 269 -10.76 13.50 7.78
CA ASN A 269 -9.85 12.35 7.87
C ASN A 269 -10.59 11.01 7.76
N THR A 270 -11.79 10.90 8.33
CA THR A 270 -12.64 9.71 8.22
C THR A 270 -13.11 9.52 6.78
N ARG A 271 -13.62 10.58 6.14
CA ARG A 271 -14.01 10.57 4.71
C ARG A 271 -12.86 10.10 3.82
N ASP A 272 -11.68 10.71 3.97
CA ASP A 272 -10.52 10.41 3.13
C ASP A 272 -10.03 8.97 3.33
N PHE A 273 -10.09 8.47 4.55
CA PHE A 273 -9.76 7.08 4.84
C PHE A 273 -10.76 6.13 4.17
N VAL A 274 -12.07 6.37 4.32
CA VAL A 274 -13.13 5.55 3.73
C VAL A 274 -13.02 5.59 2.20
N ALA A 275 -12.86 6.77 1.60
CA ALA A 275 -12.69 6.93 0.16
C ALA A 275 -11.50 6.12 -0.40
N GLN A 276 -10.37 6.08 0.33
CA GLN A 276 -9.24 5.24 -0.06
C GLN A 276 -9.57 3.74 -0.01
N ARG A 277 -10.43 3.31 0.91
CA ARG A 277 -10.87 1.90 1.00
C ARG A 277 -11.83 1.52 -0.11
N PHE A 278 -12.69 2.42 -0.54
CA PHE A 278 -13.63 2.18 -1.64
C PHE A 278 -12.98 2.09 -3.03
N LYS A 279 -11.81 2.67 -3.25
CA LYS A 279 -11.14 2.69 -4.57
C LYS A 279 -10.96 1.32 -5.23
N GLY A 280 -10.93 0.24 -4.49
CA GLY A 280 -10.74 -1.09 -5.04
C GLY A 280 -11.95 -2.01 -4.87
N VAL A 281 -13.11 -1.46 -4.54
CA VAL A 281 -14.31 -2.24 -4.25
C VAL A 281 -15.12 -2.54 -5.51
N ALA A 282 -15.27 -1.59 -6.41
CA ALA A 282 -16.10 -1.75 -7.61
C ALA A 282 -15.82 -3.04 -8.43
N PRO A 283 -14.56 -3.43 -8.70
CA PRO A 283 -14.27 -4.67 -9.45
C PRO A 283 -14.63 -5.97 -8.73
N VAL A 284 -14.97 -5.91 -7.44
CA VAL A 284 -15.37 -7.07 -6.61
C VAL A 284 -16.77 -6.93 -6.03
N ALA A 285 -17.54 -5.94 -6.50
CA ALA A 285 -18.89 -5.64 -6.02
C ALA A 285 -19.92 -6.56 -6.68
N TRP A 286 -19.99 -7.81 -6.25
CA TRP A 286 -21.01 -8.76 -6.70
C TRP A 286 -21.47 -9.71 -5.58
N GLY A 287 -22.61 -10.38 -5.81
CA GLY A 287 -23.15 -11.41 -4.95
C GLY A 287 -23.32 -10.95 -3.50
N GLU A 288 -22.91 -11.75 -2.54
CA GLU A 288 -23.04 -11.49 -1.11
C GLU A 288 -22.20 -10.30 -0.60
N HIS A 289 -21.37 -9.71 -1.46
CA HIS A 289 -20.64 -8.50 -1.09
C HIS A 289 -21.51 -7.25 -1.14
N LEU A 290 -22.53 -7.22 -2.00
CA LEU A 290 -23.41 -6.05 -2.18
C LEU A 290 -24.11 -5.60 -0.88
N PRO A 291 -24.76 -6.47 -0.08
CA PRO A 291 -25.37 -6.06 1.18
C PRO A 291 -24.38 -5.45 2.17
N GLN A 292 -23.12 -5.88 2.14
CA GLN A 292 -22.06 -5.31 2.99
C GLN A 292 -21.67 -3.90 2.54
N LEU A 293 -21.71 -3.63 1.24
CA LEU A 293 -21.46 -2.31 0.69
C LEU A 293 -22.58 -1.35 1.01
N GLU A 294 -23.84 -1.78 0.88
CA GLU A 294 -25.01 -1.00 1.28
C GLU A 294 -24.97 -0.60 2.77
N LEU A 295 -24.61 -1.55 3.64
CA LEU A 295 -24.42 -1.25 5.07
C LEU A 295 -23.30 -0.23 5.28
N ALA A 296 -22.16 -0.38 4.61
CA ALA A 296 -21.05 0.55 4.73
C ALA A 296 -21.43 1.95 4.22
N GLU A 297 -22.16 2.05 3.12
CA GLU A 297 -22.68 3.31 2.58
C GLU A 297 -23.66 3.96 3.56
N ALA A 298 -24.62 3.20 4.11
CA ALA A 298 -25.56 3.70 5.10
C ALA A 298 -24.86 4.29 6.33
N LEU A 299 -23.81 3.63 6.83
CA LEU A 299 -23.04 4.12 7.97
C LEU A 299 -22.24 5.39 7.64
N HIS A 300 -21.62 5.45 6.50
CA HIS A 300 -20.70 6.54 6.16
C HIS A 300 -21.40 7.73 5.54
N CYS A 301 -22.36 7.52 4.66
CA CYS A 301 -23.06 8.59 3.94
C CYS A 301 -24.38 8.97 4.64
N ALA A 302 -25.30 8.01 4.85
CA ALA A 302 -26.60 8.35 5.40
C ALA A 302 -26.54 8.76 6.88
N LEU A 303 -25.72 8.10 7.71
CA LEU A 303 -25.62 8.42 9.14
C LEU A 303 -24.67 9.59 9.42
N LEU A 304 -23.50 9.62 8.79
CA LEU A 304 -22.45 10.60 9.07
C LEU A 304 -22.34 11.71 8.04
N GLY A 305 -23.01 11.61 6.89
CA GLY A 305 -22.98 12.62 5.82
C GLY A 305 -21.57 12.87 5.26
N LEU A 306 -20.69 11.84 5.22
CA LEU A 306 -19.30 12.03 4.79
C LEU A 306 -19.18 12.43 3.32
N ASP A 307 -20.14 12.07 2.49
CA ASP A 307 -20.27 12.44 1.08
C ASP A 307 -20.64 13.91 0.88
N GLN A 308 -21.27 14.54 1.90
CA GLN A 308 -21.72 15.93 1.87
C GLN A 308 -20.71 16.93 2.44
N LEU A 309 -19.58 16.43 2.96
CA LEU A 309 -18.53 17.29 3.48
C LEU A 309 -17.88 18.06 2.32
N ALA A 310 -17.95 19.39 2.39
CA ALA A 310 -17.30 20.26 1.40
C ALA A 310 -15.80 19.97 1.33
N ASP A 311 -15.27 19.93 0.11
CA ASP A 311 -13.84 20.03 -0.10
C ASP A 311 -13.44 21.47 0.26
N ASP A 312 -12.62 21.63 1.29
CA ASP A 312 -11.98 22.92 1.53
C ASP A 312 -11.20 23.28 0.26
N GLY A 313 -11.58 24.34 -0.45
CA GLY A 313 -11.11 24.74 -1.77
C GLY A 313 -9.63 25.04 -1.89
N GLY A 314 -8.81 24.10 -1.50
CA GLY A 314 -7.36 24.17 -1.47
C GLY A 314 -6.68 22.82 -1.74
N ARG A 315 -6.91 22.25 -2.88
CA ARG A 315 -6.08 21.45 -3.79
C ARG A 315 -6.98 20.61 -4.69
N GLN A 316 -7.41 21.20 -5.79
CA GLN A 316 -7.74 20.36 -6.94
C GLN A 316 -6.53 19.47 -7.24
N PRO A 317 -6.72 18.14 -7.43
CA PRO A 317 -5.71 17.37 -8.11
C PRO A 317 -5.43 18.08 -9.44
N PRO A 318 -4.19 18.15 -9.91
CA PRO A 318 -3.87 18.81 -11.17
C PRO A 318 -4.77 18.22 -12.26
N THR A 319 -5.72 19.01 -12.72
CA THR A 319 -6.44 18.74 -13.94
C THR A 319 -5.37 18.60 -15.01
N GLY A 320 -5.31 17.43 -15.63
CA GLY A 320 -4.40 17.17 -16.72
C GLY A 320 -4.51 18.30 -17.73
N GLY A 321 -3.43 19.08 -17.87
CA GLY A 321 -3.33 20.12 -18.87
C GLY A 321 -3.57 19.51 -20.23
N GLN A 322 -4.60 19.96 -20.90
CA GLN A 322 -4.66 19.99 -22.34
C GLN A 322 -3.58 21.00 -22.75
N ASP A 323 -2.46 20.50 -23.21
CA ASP A 323 -1.53 21.30 -24.01
C ASP A 323 -1.77 21.00 -25.49
N PRO A 324 -1.70 22.03 -26.35
CA PRO A 324 -2.10 22.03 -27.76
C PRO A 324 -1.21 21.16 -28.65
#